data_2e05a8c71606169812f70eecf63ca67b
#
_entry.id   2e05a8c71606169812f70eecf63ca67b
#
_cell.length_a   1.000
_cell.length_b   1.000
_cell.length_c   1.000
_cell.angle_alpha   90.00
_cell.angle_beta   90.00
_cell.angle_gamma   90.00
#
_symmetry.space_group_name_H-M   'P 1'
#
loop_
_entity.id
_entity.type
_entity.pdbx_description
1 polymer ?
#
loop_
_entity_poly.entity_id
_entity_poly.type
_entity_poly.pdbx_seq_one_letter_code
_entity_poly.pdbx_strand_id
1 'polypeptide(L)'
;MTQDIAIQMMENGLPNTFVPGRNLMFFTTAAIVAYRRGLNILVGGMCETDFSGYPDCRDDAIKALQVALNIGMNTRLNLVTPLMWKNKTQTWALAKKLGGEALVNLIVNQTHTCYTGDHSHIHDWGYGCGECPACLLRKRGFEAFRKTKG
;
A
#
# COMPACT_ATOMS: atom_id res chain seq x y z
N MET A 1 14.04 -5.37 -2.76
CA MET A 1 15.08 -4.77 -3.62
C MET A 1 16.42 -5.14 -3.03
N THR A 2 17.30 -5.71 -3.83
CA THR A 2 18.56 -6.33 -3.37
C THR A 2 19.81 -5.58 -3.82
N GLN A 3 19.67 -4.34 -4.31
CA GLN A 3 20.80 -3.51 -4.73
C GLN A 3 20.71 -2.15 -4.06
N ASP A 4 21.84 -1.63 -3.58
CA ASP A 4 22.02 -0.27 -3.04
C ASP A 4 21.97 0.76 -4.18
N ILE A 5 20.80 0.94 -4.78
CA ILE A 5 20.58 1.95 -5.80
C ILE A 5 19.88 3.14 -5.14
N ALA A 6 20.45 4.32 -5.25
CA ALA A 6 19.84 5.55 -4.79
C ALA A 6 18.47 5.75 -5.46
N ILE A 7 17.45 6.10 -4.66
CA ILE A 7 16.10 6.35 -5.17
C ILE A 7 16.09 7.66 -5.92
N GLN A 8 15.79 7.61 -7.22
CA GLN A 8 15.79 8.76 -8.12
C GLN A 8 14.51 8.79 -8.96
N MET A 9 14.07 9.99 -9.32
CA MET A 9 12.99 10.16 -10.31
C MET A 9 13.57 9.96 -11.71
N MET A 10 12.91 9.15 -12.52
CA MET A 10 13.26 8.91 -13.92
C MET A 10 12.64 9.99 -14.83
N GLU A 11 13.09 10.07 -16.08
CA GLU A 11 12.59 11.04 -17.09
C GLU A 11 11.07 10.95 -17.31
N ASN A 12 10.49 9.78 -17.13
CA ASN A 12 9.04 9.55 -17.22
C ASN A 12 8.24 10.00 -15.99
N GLY A 13 8.88 10.68 -15.03
CA GLY A 13 8.24 11.17 -13.80
C GLY A 13 7.93 10.10 -12.76
N LEU A 14 8.39 8.86 -12.95
CA LEU A 14 8.22 7.78 -11.99
C LEU A 14 9.54 7.51 -11.24
N PRO A 15 9.49 7.10 -9.96
CA PRO A 15 10.70 6.70 -9.26
C PRO A 15 11.26 5.39 -9.83
N ASN A 16 12.60 5.23 -9.78
CA ASN A 16 13.27 3.99 -10.22
C ASN A 16 12.90 2.75 -9.39
N THR A 17 12.16 2.93 -8.29
CA THR A 17 11.56 1.86 -7.49
C THR A 17 10.25 1.34 -8.09
N PHE A 18 9.74 1.96 -9.14
CA PHE A 18 8.54 1.51 -9.83
C PHE A 18 8.82 0.22 -10.61
N VAL A 19 8.06 -0.82 -10.32
CA VAL A 19 8.04 -2.07 -11.07
C VAL A 19 6.74 -2.10 -11.88
N PRO A 20 6.79 -1.91 -13.19
CA PRO A 20 5.59 -1.83 -14.03
C PRO A 20 4.68 -3.04 -13.87
N GLY A 21 3.40 -2.79 -13.56
CA GLY A 21 2.39 -3.83 -13.47
C GLY A 21 2.49 -4.77 -12.27
N ARG A 22 3.34 -4.49 -11.27
CA ARG A 22 3.51 -5.35 -10.10
C ARG A 22 2.19 -5.64 -9.38
N ASN A 23 1.36 -4.64 -9.14
CA ASN A 23 0.07 -4.82 -8.50
C ASN A 23 -0.93 -5.56 -9.38
N LEU A 24 -0.87 -5.35 -10.70
CA LEU A 24 -1.69 -6.11 -11.66
C LEU A 24 -1.36 -7.60 -11.60
N MET A 25 -0.05 -7.95 -11.57
CA MET A 25 0.40 -9.34 -11.41
C MET A 25 -0.06 -9.94 -10.09
N PHE A 26 0.07 -9.23 -8.97
CA PHE A 26 -0.34 -9.73 -7.66
C PHE A 26 -1.84 -9.99 -7.60
N PHE A 27 -2.68 -9.07 -8.08
CA PHE A 27 -4.12 -9.29 -8.11
C PHE A 27 -4.52 -10.40 -9.08
N THR A 28 -3.87 -10.53 -10.23
CA THR A 28 -4.13 -11.63 -11.16
C THR A 28 -3.83 -12.97 -10.51
N THR A 29 -2.68 -13.10 -9.86
CA THR A 29 -2.31 -14.33 -9.14
C THR A 29 -3.27 -14.62 -7.99
N ALA A 30 -3.61 -13.61 -7.21
CA ALA A 30 -4.57 -13.74 -6.11
C ALA A 30 -5.96 -14.14 -6.62
N ALA A 31 -6.39 -13.63 -7.78
CA ALA A 31 -7.67 -13.98 -8.41
C ALA A 31 -7.72 -15.46 -8.81
N ILE A 32 -6.63 -16.01 -9.35
CA ILE A 32 -6.53 -17.43 -9.68
C ILE A 32 -6.68 -18.29 -8.42
N VAL A 33 -6.02 -17.89 -7.33
CA VAL A 33 -6.11 -18.61 -6.05
C VAL A 33 -7.54 -18.49 -5.46
N ALA A 34 -8.14 -17.29 -5.50
CA ALA A 34 -9.49 -17.03 -5.05
C ALA A 34 -10.51 -17.88 -5.81
N TYR A 35 -10.41 -17.92 -7.15
CA TYR A 35 -11.26 -18.73 -7.99
C TYR A 35 -11.24 -20.21 -7.59
N ARG A 36 -10.03 -20.77 -7.39
CA ARG A 36 -9.87 -22.18 -6.97
C ARG A 36 -10.41 -22.47 -5.57
N ARG A 37 -10.53 -21.45 -4.73
CA ARG A 37 -11.05 -21.55 -3.35
C ARG A 37 -12.52 -21.15 -3.21
N GLY A 38 -13.19 -20.80 -4.32
CA GLY A 38 -14.57 -20.34 -4.29
C GLY A 38 -14.75 -18.98 -3.59
N LEU A 39 -13.68 -18.14 -3.55
CA LEU A 39 -13.72 -16.80 -2.97
C LEU A 39 -14.06 -15.79 -4.09
N ASN A 40 -14.86 -14.80 -3.75
CA ASN A 40 -15.31 -13.77 -4.70
C ASN A 40 -14.92 -12.34 -4.31
N ILE A 41 -14.15 -12.16 -3.23
CA ILE A 41 -13.66 -10.86 -2.78
C ILE A 41 -12.15 -10.93 -2.57
N LEU A 42 -11.43 -9.99 -3.16
CA LEU A 42 -10.02 -9.72 -2.87
C LEU A 42 -9.88 -8.31 -2.33
N VAL A 43 -9.12 -8.14 -1.26
CA VAL A 43 -8.89 -6.85 -0.61
C VAL A 43 -7.46 -6.43 -0.80
N GLY A 44 -7.25 -5.21 -1.33
CA GLY A 44 -5.93 -4.61 -1.49
C GLY A 44 -5.79 -3.29 -0.72
N GLY A 45 -4.55 -2.99 -0.29
CA GLY A 45 -4.22 -1.80 0.51
C GLY A 45 -3.67 -0.63 -0.29
N MET A 46 -3.81 -0.64 -1.64
CA MET A 46 -3.35 0.48 -2.46
C MET A 46 -4.20 1.72 -2.23
N CYS A 47 -3.56 2.88 -2.42
CA CYS A 47 -4.23 4.16 -2.39
C CYS A 47 -3.68 5.09 -3.48
N GLU A 48 -4.55 5.87 -4.09
CA GLU A 48 -4.21 6.83 -5.15
C GLU A 48 -3.76 8.18 -4.57
N THR A 49 -4.21 8.50 -3.36
CA THR A 49 -3.91 9.76 -2.68
C THR A 49 -2.50 9.83 -2.09
N ASP A 50 -1.84 8.71 -1.92
CA ASP A 50 -0.43 8.67 -1.53
C ASP A 50 0.44 8.97 -2.76
N PHE A 51 1.28 9.96 -2.67
CA PHE A 51 2.13 10.53 -3.72
C PHE A 51 3.18 9.56 -4.30
N SER A 52 2.93 8.26 -4.30
CA SER A 52 3.82 7.27 -4.91
C SER A 52 3.80 7.32 -6.44
N GLY A 53 2.74 7.90 -7.02
CA GLY A 53 2.61 8.08 -8.47
C GLY A 53 2.49 6.80 -9.29
N TYR A 54 2.45 5.63 -8.65
CA TYR A 54 2.44 4.35 -9.35
C TYR A 54 1.12 4.13 -10.10
N PRO A 55 1.15 4.01 -11.46
CA PRO A 55 -0.06 3.85 -12.25
C PRO A 55 -0.90 2.64 -11.87
N ASP A 56 -0.26 1.54 -11.47
CA ASP A 56 -0.89 0.28 -11.08
C ASP A 56 -1.52 0.29 -9.67
N CYS A 57 -1.42 1.43 -8.96
CA CYS A 57 -2.13 1.67 -7.69
C CYS A 57 -3.42 2.48 -7.87
N ARG A 58 -3.70 3.02 -9.05
CA ARG A 58 -4.86 3.88 -9.32
C ARG A 58 -6.16 3.10 -9.34
N ASP A 59 -7.24 3.77 -8.96
CA ASP A 59 -8.58 3.18 -8.91
C ASP A 59 -9.05 2.68 -10.27
N ASP A 60 -8.81 3.44 -11.34
CA ASP A 60 -9.15 3.07 -12.71
C ASP A 60 -8.40 1.81 -13.18
N ALA A 61 -7.11 1.68 -12.83
CA ALA A 61 -6.31 0.49 -13.16
C ALA A 61 -6.86 -0.77 -12.46
N ILE A 62 -7.22 -0.65 -11.18
CA ILE A 62 -7.80 -1.77 -10.42
C ILE A 62 -9.20 -2.16 -10.95
N LYS A 63 -10.03 -1.19 -11.29
CA LYS A 63 -11.35 -1.43 -11.88
C LYS A 63 -11.26 -2.08 -13.27
N ALA A 64 -10.35 -1.60 -14.12
CA ALA A 64 -10.10 -2.21 -15.42
C ALA A 64 -9.62 -3.66 -15.29
N LEU A 65 -8.71 -3.92 -14.35
CA LEU A 65 -8.24 -5.27 -14.05
C LEU A 65 -9.38 -6.17 -13.57
N GLN A 66 -10.25 -5.68 -12.67
CA GLN A 66 -11.42 -6.46 -12.21
C GLN A 66 -12.31 -6.88 -13.38
N VAL A 67 -12.57 -5.96 -14.33
CA VAL A 67 -13.36 -6.28 -15.52
C VAL A 67 -12.68 -7.36 -16.36
N ALA A 68 -11.38 -7.21 -16.63
CA ALA A 68 -10.61 -8.17 -17.41
C ALA A 68 -10.61 -9.57 -16.77
N LEU A 69 -10.39 -9.66 -15.46
CA LEU A 69 -10.42 -10.91 -14.71
C LEU A 69 -11.81 -11.57 -14.74
N ASN A 70 -12.87 -10.78 -14.56
CA ASN A 70 -14.24 -11.30 -14.56
C ASN A 70 -14.64 -11.86 -15.91
N ILE A 71 -14.23 -11.21 -17.00
CA ILE A 71 -14.47 -11.70 -18.37
C ILE A 71 -13.59 -12.93 -18.65
N GLY A 72 -12.29 -12.83 -18.44
CA GLY A 72 -11.32 -13.88 -18.79
C GLY A 72 -11.44 -15.14 -17.97
N MET A 73 -11.90 -15.05 -16.72
CA MET A 73 -12.07 -16.18 -15.81
C MET A 73 -13.54 -16.64 -15.67
N ASN A 74 -14.47 -15.99 -16.37
CA ASN A 74 -15.92 -16.23 -16.24
C ASN A 74 -16.39 -16.26 -14.79
N THR A 75 -16.07 -15.21 -14.02
CA THR A 75 -16.33 -15.12 -12.59
C THR A 75 -17.01 -13.79 -12.22
N ARG A 76 -17.33 -13.62 -10.93
CA ARG A 76 -17.88 -12.40 -10.33
C ARG A 76 -17.01 -11.96 -9.15
N LEU A 77 -15.71 -11.86 -9.40
CA LEU A 77 -14.74 -11.38 -8.43
C LEU A 77 -14.89 -9.88 -8.19
N ASN A 78 -14.78 -9.44 -6.94
CA ASN A 78 -14.76 -8.04 -6.54
C ASN A 78 -13.40 -7.69 -5.94
N LEU A 79 -12.71 -6.70 -6.55
CA LEU A 79 -11.48 -6.13 -6.02
C LEU A 79 -11.83 -4.92 -5.16
N VAL A 80 -11.62 -5.03 -3.85
CA VAL A 80 -11.97 -4.00 -2.87
C VAL A 80 -10.72 -3.30 -2.38
N THR A 81 -10.69 -1.98 -2.47
CA THR A 81 -9.55 -1.15 -2.07
C THR A 81 -9.98 -0.09 -1.05
N PRO A 82 -10.17 -0.46 0.23
CA PRO A 82 -10.79 0.40 1.24
C PRO A 82 -9.95 1.63 1.61
N LEU A 83 -8.68 1.64 1.21
CA LEU A 83 -7.75 2.75 1.45
C LEU A 83 -7.57 3.66 0.23
N MET A 84 -8.21 3.39 -0.90
CA MET A 84 -7.98 4.06 -2.19
C MET A 84 -7.95 5.59 -2.09
N TRP A 85 -8.90 6.16 -1.35
CA TRP A 85 -9.07 7.61 -1.21
C TRP A 85 -8.64 8.15 0.17
N LYS A 86 -7.78 7.41 0.89
CA LYS A 86 -7.28 7.81 2.20
C LYS A 86 -5.81 8.17 2.14
N ASN A 87 -5.46 9.35 2.64
CA ASN A 87 -4.05 9.66 2.89
C ASN A 87 -3.52 8.92 4.14
N LYS A 88 -2.21 8.97 4.37
CA LYS A 88 -1.58 8.25 5.50
C LYS A 88 -2.13 8.65 6.88
N THR A 89 -2.47 9.91 7.08
CA THR A 89 -3.09 10.37 8.33
C THR A 89 -4.44 9.72 8.55
N GLN A 90 -5.28 9.67 7.50
CA GLN A 90 -6.59 9.04 7.55
C GLN A 90 -6.50 7.51 7.71
N THR A 91 -5.46 6.90 7.15
CA THR A 91 -5.20 5.45 7.32
C THR A 91 -4.87 5.13 8.78
N TRP A 92 -4.02 5.93 9.44
CA TRP A 92 -3.75 5.81 10.87
C TRP A 92 -5.00 6.03 11.73
N ALA A 93 -5.79 7.05 11.41
CA ALA A 93 -7.07 7.33 12.09
C ALA A 93 -8.06 6.17 11.94
N LEU A 94 -8.12 5.56 10.75
CA LEU A 94 -8.95 4.37 10.51
C LEU A 94 -8.49 3.18 11.36
N ALA A 95 -7.19 2.91 11.43
CA ALA A 95 -6.64 1.85 12.27
C ALA A 95 -7.03 2.06 13.75
N LYS A 96 -6.91 3.30 14.24
CA LYS A 96 -7.34 3.66 15.60
C LYS A 96 -8.84 3.45 15.81
N LYS A 97 -9.66 3.84 14.84
CA LYS A 97 -11.13 3.67 14.89
C LYS A 97 -11.53 2.20 14.93
N LEU A 98 -10.86 1.32 14.18
CA LEU A 98 -11.24 -0.08 14.04
C LEU A 98 -10.69 -0.99 15.15
N GLY A 99 -9.47 -0.73 15.63
CA GLY A 99 -8.80 -1.61 16.59
C GLY A 99 -8.13 -0.89 17.77
N GLY A 100 -8.46 0.37 17.99
CA GLY A 100 -7.93 1.14 19.12
C GLY A 100 -6.41 1.34 19.06
N GLU A 101 -5.80 1.67 20.21
CA GLU A 101 -4.34 1.77 20.31
C GLU A 101 -3.65 0.41 20.12
N ALA A 102 -4.32 -0.69 20.41
CA ALA A 102 -3.76 -2.01 20.19
C ALA A 102 -3.41 -2.26 18.73
N LEU A 103 -4.31 -1.91 17.80
CA LEU A 103 -4.03 -2.04 16.36
C LEU A 103 -2.97 -1.04 15.90
N VAL A 104 -2.99 0.20 16.40
CA VAL A 104 -1.94 1.18 16.08
C VAL A 104 -0.57 0.67 16.52
N ASN A 105 -0.44 0.15 17.74
CA ASN A 105 0.80 -0.41 18.26
C ASN A 105 1.25 -1.66 17.47
N LEU A 106 0.30 -2.51 17.05
CA LEU A 106 0.60 -3.67 16.20
C LEU A 106 1.19 -3.20 14.87
N ILE A 107 0.59 -2.19 14.23
CA ILE A 107 1.08 -1.63 12.96
C ILE A 107 2.48 -1.03 13.15
N VAL A 108 2.72 -0.27 14.22
CA VAL A 108 4.04 0.31 14.53
C VAL A 108 5.10 -0.77 14.66
N ASN A 109 4.81 -1.83 15.42
CA ASN A 109 5.81 -2.83 15.81
C ASN A 109 5.96 -3.99 14.83
N GLN A 110 4.94 -4.28 14.00
CA GLN A 110 4.90 -5.49 13.18
C GLN A 110 4.81 -5.23 11.67
N THR A 111 4.75 -3.95 11.23
CA THR A 111 4.73 -3.64 9.80
C THR A 111 5.93 -2.83 9.37
N HIS A 112 6.35 -3.05 8.13
CA HIS A 112 7.53 -2.45 7.55
C HIS A 112 7.26 -1.86 6.16
N THR A 113 7.74 -0.64 5.92
CA THR A 113 7.55 0.07 4.63
C THR A 113 8.84 0.64 4.05
N CYS A 114 9.96 0.51 4.73
CA CYS A 114 11.24 1.06 4.32
C CYS A 114 11.73 0.47 3.00
N TYR A 115 12.12 1.31 2.03
CA TYR A 115 12.64 0.86 0.74
C TYR A 115 14.04 0.26 0.82
N THR A 116 14.84 0.67 1.82
CA THR A 116 16.18 0.10 2.05
C THR A 116 16.15 -1.19 2.87
N GLY A 117 14.95 -1.61 3.35
CA GLY A 117 14.81 -2.81 4.16
C GLY A 117 15.32 -2.67 5.60
N ASP A 118 15.63 -1.46 6.05
CA ASP A 118 16.13 -1.24 7.40
C ASP A 118 15.07 -1.60 8.44
N HIS A 119 15.36 -2.62 9.24
CA HIS A 119 14.56 -3.13 10.34
C HIS A 119 15.27 -3.01 11.69
N SER A 120 16.43 -2.35 11.74
CA SER A 120 17.23 -2.17 12.95
C SER A 120 16.89 -0.88 13.72
N HIS A 121 16.39 0.14 13.02
CA HIS A 121 16.00 1.40 13.63
C HIS A 121 14.49 1.48 13.81
N ILE A 122 14.06 1.68 15.08
CA ILE A 122 12.66 1.88 15.45
C ILE A 122 12.40 3.35 15.77
N HIS A 123 11.30 3.87 15.25
CA HIS A 123 10.80 5.21 15.51
C HIS A 123 9.37 5.13 16.08
N ASP A 124 8.82 6.24 16.55
CA ASP A 124 7.42 6.30 17.05
C ASP A 124 6.38 5.80 16.03
N TRP A 125 6.69 5.91 14.75
CA TRP A 125 5.86 5.49 13.62
C TRP A 125 6.20 4.09 13.08
N GLY A 126 7.21 3.40 13.63
CA GLY A 126 7.63 2.04 13.25
C GLY A 126 9.06 1.94 12.74
N TYR A 127 9.42 0.75 12.24
CA TYR A 127 10.76 0.46 11.74
C TYR A 127 11.07 1.11 10.40
N GLY A 128 12.33 1.54 10.22
CA GLY A 128 12.85 2.02 8.94
C GLY A 128 14.01 3.00 9.05
N CYS A 129 14.69 3.30 7.95
CA CYS A 129 15.84 4.20 7.89
C CYS A 129 15.53 5.66 8.25
N GLY A 130 14.27 6.08 8.23
CA GLY A 130 13.84 7.46 8.52
C GLY A 130 13.98 8.44 7.36
N GLU A 131 14.66 8.10 6.28
CA GLU A 131 15.07 9.02 5.20
C GLU A 131 14.45 8.70 3.83
N CYS A 132 14.18 7.44 3.52
CA CYS A 132 13.59 7.08 2.24
C CYS A 132 12.17 7.64 2.08
N PRO A 133 11.66 7.82 0.84
CA PRO A 133 10.35 8.39 0.59
C PRO A 133 9.21 7.69 1.34
N ALA A 134 9.26 6.35 1.46
CA ALA A 134 8.25 5.58 2.18
C ALA A 134 8.29 5.85 3.70
N CYS A 135 9.48 5.95 4.29
CA CYS A 135 9.66 6.32 5.70
C CYS A 135 9.15 7.74 5.96
N LEU A 136 9.52 8.71 5.12
CA LEU A 136 9.08 10.10 5.26
C LEU A 136 7.55 10.23 5.13
N LEU A 137 6.94 9.50 4.20
CA LEU A 137 5.49 9.50 4.03
C LEU A 137 4.77 8.89 5.25
N ARG A 138 5.27 7.76 5.77
CA ARG A 138 4.74 7.09 6.95
C ARG A 138 4.88 7.99 8.19
N LYS A 139 6.05 8.59 8.42
CA LYS A 139 6.34 9.53 9.50
C LYS A 139 5.38 10.71 9.50
N ARG A 140 5.28 11.44 8.37
CA ARG A 140 4.38 12.61 8.24
C ARG A 140 2.93 12.25 8.55
N GLY A 141 2.45 11.11 8.03
CA GLY A 141 1.10 10.64 8.28
C GLY A 141 0.84 10.31 9.75
N PHE A 142 1.79 9.67 10.42
CA PHE A 142 1.71 9.34 11.84
C PHE A 142 1.74 10.59 12.72
N GLU A 143 2.69 11.50 12.50
CA GLU A 143 2.81 12.76 13.26
C GLU A 143 1.55 13.62 13.12
N ALA A 144 0.99 13.74 11.91
CA ALA A 144 -0.26 14.45 11.67
C ALA A 144 -1.44 13.78 12.39
N PHE A 145 -1.51 12.45 12.35
CA PHE A 145 -2.51 11.68 13.10
C PHE A 145 -2.43 11.91 14.61
N ARG A 146 -1.22 11.96 15.18
CA ARG A 146 -1.03 12.20 16.61
C ARG A 146 -1.43 13.62 17.03
N LYS A 147 -1.24 14.63 16.15
CA LYS A 147 -1.65 16.03 16.37
C LYS A 147 -3.17 16.22 16.34
N THR A 148 -3.92 15.42 15.59
CA THR A 148 -5.38 15.50 15.54
C THR A 148 -6.08 14.99 16.80
N LYS A 149 -5.33 14.54 17.81
CA LYS A 149 -5.86 14.11 19.12
C LYS A 149 -5.86 15.21 20.21
N GLY A 150 -5.42 16.42 19.90
CA GLY A 150 -5.58 17.63 20.72
C GLY A 150 -6.78 18.40 20.22
#